data_8e430d89c54825e716255e0fad5fdf82
#
_entry.id   8e430d89c54825e716255e0fad5fdf82
#
_cell.length_a   1.000
_cell.length_b   1.000
_cell.length_c   1.000
_cell.angle_alpha   90.00
_cell.angle_beta   90.00
_cell.angle_gamma   90.00
#
_symmetry.space_group_name_H-M   'P 1'
#
loop_
_entity.id
_entity.type
_entity.pdbx_description
1 polymer ?
#
loop_
_entity_poly.entity_id
_entity_poly.type
_entity_poly.pdbx_seq_one_letter_code
_entity_poly.pdbx_strand_id
1 'polypeptide(L)'
;MRKIFLITLVFLAQIFSAQTAAQIIDKNIQNTGGLVQWKLLNTILLQGKVILGVNEEYPVKIYQARPNLTKTIVVNGRKEQVIEGYDGKKGYAMNYAVNKLQEYPNYKPESFDTDFINYEQKGFTAELLGVEKIGDKEVFKVELTKNVNKTIYYFDKLSYLLLKEEKRGETITYSDYKKVGNLLMPFRIEASSPKKDSDYVMIFSKIELNKAFKDDTFKF
;
A
#
# COMPACT_ATOMS: atom_id res chain seq x y z
N MET A 1 -48.71 33.56 -45.85
CA MET A 1 -47.61 32.57 -45.96
C MET A 1 -46.75 32.68 -44.66
N ARG A 2 -46.93 31.74 -43.78
CA ARG A 2 -46.35 31.74 -42.42
C ARG A 2 -45.09 30.82 -42.46
N LYS A 3 -43.89 31.39 -42.43
CA LYS A 3 -42.63 30.62 -42.41
C LYS A 3 -42.41 30.07 -40.99
N ILE A 4 -42.52 28.78 -40.85
CA ILE A 4 -42.19 28.04 -39.62
C ILE A 4 -40.67 27.87 -39.61
N PHE A 5 -40.00 28.51 -38.64
CA PHE A 5 -38.56 28.32 -38.40
C PHE A 5 -38.40 27.11 -37.46
N LEU A 6 -37.93 25.98 -38.02
CA LEU A 6 -37.63 24.80 -37.25
C LEU A 6 -36.23 24.98 -36.63
N ILE A 7 -36.18 25.30 -35.34
CA ILE A 7 -34.92 25.34 -34.58
C ILE A 7 -34.64 23.93 -34.13
N THR A 8 -33.74 23.28 -34.86
CA THR A 8 -33.19 21.95 -34.46
C THR A 8 -32.18 22.19 -33.34
N LEU A 9 -32.61 21.98 -32.08
CA LEU A 9 -31.75 22.01 -30.91
C LEU A 9 -30.89 20.74 -30.92
N VAL A 10 -29.65 20.85 -31.44
CA VAL A 10 -28.65 19.78 -31.34
C VAL A 10 -28.17 19.73 -29.91
N PHE A 11 -28.72 18.82 -29.12
CA PHE A 11 -28.16 18.44 -27.81
C PHE A 11 -26.84 17.70 -28.08
N LEU A 12 -25.73 18.40 -28.02
CA LEU A 12 -24.41 17.82 -27.86
C LEU A 12 -24.37 17.18 -26.45
N ALA A 13 -24.76 15.91 -26.36
CA ALA A 13 -24.47 15.11 -25.19
C ALA A 13 -22.96 15.03 -25.08
N GLN A 14 -22.37 15.86 -24.24
CA GLN A 14 -21.00 15.68 -23.80
C GLN A 14 -20.95 14.35 -23.06
N ILE A 15 -20.46 13.31 -23.72
CA ILE A 15 -20.11 12.05 -23.10
C ILE A 15 -18.90 12.40 -22.21
N PHE A 16 -19.16 12.85 -20.98
CA PHE A 16 -18.14 12.83 -19.94
C PHE A 16 -17.79 11.37 -19.74
N SER A 17 -16.68 10.94 -20.35
CA SER A 17 -16.11 9.64 -20.05
C SER A 17 -15.78 9.62 -18.56
N ALA A 18 -16.70 9.12 -17.75
CA ALA A 18 -16.46 8.93 -16.33
C ALA A 18 -15.25 8.01 -16.21
N GLN A 19 -14.25 8.45 -15.47
CA GLN A 19 -13.06 7.65 -15.21
C GLN A 19 -13.46 6.34 -14.53
N THR A 20 -12.90 5.22 -14.97
CA THR A 20 -13.17 3.91 -14.36
C THR A 20 -12.14 3.61 -13.26
N ALA A 21 -12.47 2.69 -12.34
CA ALA A 21 -11.53 2.21 -11.34
C ALA A 21 -10.24 1.67 -11.97
N ALA A 22 -10.36 0.90 -13.06
CA ALA A 22 -9.21 0.38 -13.81
C ALA A 22 -8.28 1.49 -14.31
N GLN A 23 -8.83 2.55 -14.91
CA GLN A 23 -8.04 3.68 -15.38
C GLN A 23 -7.32 4.43 -14.26
N ILE A 24 -7.93 4.53 -13.07
CA ILE A 24 -7.32 5.17 -11.90
C ILE A 24 -6.15 4.32 -11.40
N ILE A 25 -6.35 3.01 -11.27
CA ILE A 25 -5.31 2.04 -10.88
C ILE A 25 -4.15 2.07 -11.88
N ASP A 26 -4.42 2.02 -13.18
CA ASP A 26 -3.40 2.08 -14.23
C ASP A 26 -2.60 3.38 -14.16
N LYS A 27 -3.25 4.51 -13.92
CA LYS A 27 -2.58 5.81 -13.73
C LYS A 27 -1.69 5.82 -12.50
N ASN A 28 -2.13 5.22 -11.38
CA ASN A 28 -1.29 5.07 -10.21
C ASN A 28 -0.04 4.24 -10.52
N ILE A 29 -0.20 3.08 -11.16
CA ILE A 29 0.92 2.21 -11.54
C ILE A 29 1.89 2.96 -12.48
N GLN A 30 1.38 3.69 -13.49
CA GLN A 30 2.20 4.48 -14.41
C GLN A 30 2.99 5.57 -13.66
N ASN A 31 2.33 6.33 -12.79
CA ASN A 31 2.93 7.45 -12.07
C ASN A 31 3.90 7.02 -10.98
N THR A 32 3.80 5.77 -10.51
CA THR A 32 4.73 5.20 -9.52
C THR A 32 5.89 4.42 -10.14
N GLY A 33 6.05 4.46 -11.48
CA GLY A 33 7.21 3.89 -12.18
C GLY A 33 6.88 2.93 -13.30
N GLY A 34 5.61 2.53 -13.43
CA GLY A 34 5.10 1.66 -14.48
C GLY A 34 5.18 0.17 -14.13
N LEU A 35 4.28 -0.59 -14.73
CA LEU A 35 4.11 -2.03 -14.44
C LEU A 35 5.39 -2.85 -14.63
N VAL A 36 6.22 -2.49 -15.63
CA VAL A 36 7.48 -3.19 -15.90
C VAL A 36 8.43 -3.05 -14.71
N GLN A 37 8.60 -1.83 -14.17
CA GLN A 37 9.50 -1.59 -13.05
C GLN A 37 9.02 -2.31 -11.77
N TRP A 38 7.70 -2.30 -11.51
CA TRP A 38 7.13 -3.06 -10.42
C TRP A 38 7.34 -4.57 -10.56
N LYS A 39 7.23 -5.14 -11.77
CA LYS A 39 7.49 -6.57 -12.03
C LYS A 39 8.98 -6.95 -11.92
N LEU A 40 9.89 -6.03 -12.23
CA LEU A 40 11.34 -6.24 -12.08
C LEU A 40 11.83 -6.11 -10.63
N LEU A 41 11.00 -5.62 -9.74
CA LEU A 41 11.33 -5.49 -8.33
C LEU A 41 11.25 -6.87 -7.65
N ASN A 42 12.37 -7.36 -7.12
CA ASN A 42 12.47 -8.66 -6.46
C ASN A 42 12.69 -8.57 -4.95
N THR A 43 13.39 -7.53 -4.50
CA THR A 43 13.66 -7.30 -3.08
C THR A 43 13.55 -5.83 -2.72
N ILE A 44 13.13 -5.56 -1.49
CA ILE A 44 13.09 -4.22 -0.90
C ILE A 44 13.72 -4.29 0.49
N LEU A 45 14.63 -3.38 0.79
CA LEU A 45 15.08 -3.11 2.15
C LEU A 45 14.64 -1.70 2.53
N LEU A 46 13.74 -1.61 3.50
CA LEU A 46 13.32 -0.33 4.07
C LEU A 46 14.06 -0.14 5.41
N GLN A 47 14.63 1.03 5.61
CA GLN A 47 15.33 1.41 6.84
C GLN A 47 14.82 2.74 7.32
N GLY A 48 14.58 2.86 8.62
CA GLY A 48 14.03 4.08 9.20
C GLY A 48 13.72 3.91 10.67
N LYS A 49 12.63 4.50 11.10
CA LYS A 49 12.12 4.35 12.47
C LYS A 49 10.62 4.05 12.47
N VAL A 50 10.18 3.35 13.49
CA VAL A 50 8.79 3.21 13.86
C VAL A 50 8.54 4.00 15.14
N ILE A 51 7.44 4.73 15.16
CA ILE A 51 6.95 5.48 16.32
C ILE A 51 5.69 4.76 16.80
N LEU A 52 5.70 4.35 18.06
CA LEU A 52 4.59 3.69 18.74
C LEU A 52 4.05 4.60 19.85
N GLY A 53 2.73 4.61 20.03
CA GLY A 53 2.12 5.42 21.06
C GLY A 53 2.48 6.90 20.98
N VAL A 54 2.76 7.53 22.12
CA VAL A 54 2.91 8.98 22.18
C VAL A 54 4.32 9.44 21.77
N ASN A 55 5.38 8.67 21.98
CA ASN A 55 6.77 9.10 21.66
C ASN A 55 7.80 7.97 21.70
N GLU A 56 7.40 6.71 21.57
CA GLU A 56 8.36 5.61 21.58
C GLU A 56 8.90 5.38 20.16
N GLU A 57 10.16 5.78 19.93
CA GLU A 57 10.81 5.64 18.64
C GLU A 57 11.83 4.49 18.66
N TYR A 58 11.73 3.60 17.67
CA TYR A 58 12.67 2.51 17.50
C TYR A 58 13.17 2.47 16.05
N PRO A 59 14.49 2.36 15.83
CA PRO A 59 15.01 2.09 14.51
C PRO A 59 14.43 0.77 13.96
N VAL A 60 14.04 0.77 12.69
CA VAL A 60 13.42 -0.38 12.04
C VAL A 60 14.15 -0.72 10.73
N LYS A 61 14.24 -2.02 10.44
CA LYS A 61 14.66 -2.56 9.16
C LYS A 61 13.61 -3.57 8.71
N ILE A 62 13.10 -3.41 7.50
CA ILE A 62 12.13 -4.34 6.91
C ILE A 62 12.74 -4.90 5.63
N TYR A 63 12.92 -6.21 5.61
CA TYR A 63 13.38 -6.98 4.46
C TYR A 63 12.17 -7.61 3.79
N GLN A 64 12.04 -7.42 2.51
CA GLN A 64 10.98 -8.05 1.72
C GLN A 64 11.58 -8.67 0.47
N ALA A 65 11.10 -9.85 0.09
CA ALA A 65 11.49 -10.51 -1.16
C ALA A 65 10.33 -11.31 -1.75
N ARG A 66 10.32 -11.40 -3.07
CA ARG A 66 9.34 -12.24 -3.76
C ARG A 66 9.47 -13.72 -3.37
N PRO A 67 8.34 -14.45 -3.36
CA PRO A 67 6.99 -13.96 -3.69
C PRO A 67 6.33 -13.18 -2.52
N ASN A 68 6.72 -13.42 -1.26
CA ASN A 68 6.07 -12.89 -0.07
C ASN A 68 6.93 -13.03 1.19
N LEU A 69 8.25 -13.18 1.05
CA LEU A 69 9.15 -13.25 2.20
C LEU A 69 9.22 -11.90 2.88
N THR A 70 9.18 -11.88 4.20
CA THR A 70 9.33 -10.66 4.99
C THR A 70 10.05 -10.92 6.30
N LYS A 71 10.78 -9.92 6.78
CA LYS A 71 11.41 -9.91 8.12
C LYS A 71 11.49 -8.47 8.61
N THR A 72 10.86 -8.23 9.74
CA THR A 72 10.90 -6.95 10.43
C THR A 72 11.78 -7.03 11.65
N ILE A 73 12.77 -6.15 11.72
CA ILE A 73 13.73 -6.02 12.82
C ILE A 73 13.58 -4.64 13.45
N VAL A 74 13.43 -4.61 14.76
CA VAL A 74 13.47 -3.38 15.55
C VAL A 74 14.72 -3.38 16.40
N VAL A 75 15.35 -2.21 16.55
CA VAL A 75 16.53 -2.04 17.38
C VAL A 75 16.11 -1.42 18.72
N ASN A 76 16.26 -2.18 19.79
CA ASN A 76 16.01 -1.70 21.14
C ASN A 76 17.36 -1.55 21.89
N GLY A 77 17.77 -0.33 22.11
CA GLY A 77 19.11 -0.02 22.64
C GLY A 77 20.21 -0.44 21.66
N ARG A 78 20.96 -1.51 21.98
CA ARG A 78 22.03 -2.07 21.13
C ARG A 78 21.68 -3.44 20.54
N LYS A 79 20.47 -3.94 20.77
CA LYS A 79 20.05 -5.28 20.32
C LYS A 79 19.08 -5.17 19.16
N GLU A 80 19.40 -5.85 18.08
CA GLU A 80 18.47 -6.13 17.00
C GLU A 80 17.53 -7.26 17.43
N GLN A 81 16.22 -7.04 17.27
CA GLN A 81 15.20 -8.01 17.63
C GLN A 81 14.26 -8.19 16.43
N VAL A 82 14.12 -9.43 15.98
CA VAL A 82 13.10 -9.77 14.99
C VAL A 82 11.75 -9.74 15.69
N ILE A 83 10.84 -8.92 15.17
CA ILE A 83 9.50 -8.79 15.73
C ILE A 83 8.45 -9.52 14.93
N GLU A 84 8.68 -9.69 13.64
CA GLU A 84 7.76 -10.37 12.73
C GLU A 84 8.49 -10.87 11.50
N GLY A 85 7.99 -11.94 10.88
CA GLY A 85 8.49 -12.40 9.60
C GLY A 85 7.74 -13.58 9.02
N TYR A 86 8.07 -13.88 7.74
CA TYR A 86 7.57 -15.02 6.99
C TYR A 86 8.69 -15.60 6.12
N ASP A 87 8.93 -16.90 6.28
CA ASP A 87 10.02 -17.64 5.60
C ASP A 87 9.61 -18.28 4.27
N GLY A 88 8.37 -18.04 3.84
CA GLY A 88 7.76 -18.67 2.66
C GLY A 88 6.87 -19.86 3.01
N LYS A 89 6.91 -20.34 4.26
CA LYS A 89 6.13 -21.48 4.77
C LYS A 89 5.43 -21.15 6.07
N LYS A 90 6.12 -20.51 7.00
CA LYS A 90 5.68 -20.22 8.36
C LYS A 90 5.81 -18.73 8.65
N GLY A 91 4.84 -18.22 9.39
CA GLY A 91 4.90 -16.90 9.97
C GLY A 91 5.43 -16.93 11.39
N TYR A 92 6.10 -15.86 11.77
CA TYR A 92 6.69 -15.67 13.08
C TYR A 92 6.31 -14.30 13.61
N ALA A 93 6.01 -14.23 14.90
CA ALA A 93 5.77 -12.96 15.57
C ALA A 93 6.38 -12.99 16.99
N MET A 94 6.77 -11.81 17.48
CA MET A 94 7.29 -11.66 18.81
C MET A 94 6.16 -11.84 19.84
N ASN A 95 6.31 -12.81 20.72
CA ASN A 95 5.49 -12.93 21.92
C ASN A 95 6.14 -12.13 23.05
N TYR A 96 5.62 -10.94 23.30
CA TYR A 96 6.17 -10.01 24.30
C TYR A 96 6.01 -10.50 25.74
N ALA A 97 5.02 -11.36 26.02
CA ALA A 97 4.84 -11.91 27.36
C ALA A 97 6.01 -12.82 27.81
N VAL A 98 6.64 -13.51 26.85
CA VAL A 98 7.78 -14.41 27.10
C VAL A 98 9.06 -13.91 26.44
N ASN A 99 9.00 -12.77 25.76
CA ASN A 99 10.10 -12.14 25.01
C ASN A 99 10.81 -13.10 24.06
N LYS A 100 10.03 -13.86 23.28
CA LYS A 100 10.52 -14.82 22.31
C LYS A 100 9.78 -14.72 20.99
N LEU A 101 10.52 -14.85 19.90
CA LEU A 101 9.94 -15.05 18.57
C LEU A 101 9.30 -16.45 18.54
N GLN A 102 8.06 -16.54 18.13
CA GLN A 102 7.29 -17.78 18.06
C GLN A 102 6.63 -17.94 16.70
N GLU A 103 6.42 -19.17 16.28
CA GLU A 103 5.57 -19.46 15.13
C GLU A 103 4.14 -18.95 15.39
N TYR A 104 3.60 -18.21 14.45
CA TYR A 104 2.26 -17.65 14.52
C TYR A 104 1.32 -18.50 13.66
N PRO A 105 0.47 -19.33 14.28
CA PRO A 105 -0.46 -20.19 13.54
C PRO A 105 -1.39 -19.34 12.67
N ASN A 106 -1.64 -19.79 11.44
CA ASN A 106 -2.51 -19.10 10.48
C ASN A 106 -2.01 -17.72 10.02
N TYR A 107 -0.72 -17.42 10.16
CA TYR A 107 -0.12 -16.23 9.57
C TYR A 107 -0.44 -16.16 8.06
N LYS A 108 -0.95 -15.02 7.65
CA LYS A 108 -1.22 -14.76 6.23
C LYS A 108 -0.29 -13.65 5.77
N PRO A 109 0.79 -14.00 5.05
CA PRO A 109 1.71 -12.97 4.55
C PRO A 109 0.97 -12.07 3.57
N GLU A 110 1.30 -10.80 3.60
CA GLU A 110 0.89 -9.89 2.55
C GLU A 110 1.62 -10.23 1.25
N SER A 111 1.00 -9.92 0.12
CA SER A 111 1.66 -10.04 -1.17
C SER A 111 2.82 -9.04 -1.23
N PHE A 112 3.93 -9.43 -1.84
CA PHE A 112 5.03 -8.51 -2.13
C PHE A 112 4.56 -7.34 -3.01
N ASP A 113 3.70 -7.62 -3.99
CA ASP A 113 3.05 -6.61 -4.80
C ASP A 113 1.80 -6.07 -4.10
N THR A 114 1.51 -4.80 -4.30
CA THR A 114 0.22 -4.24 -3.88
C THR A 114 -0.94 -5.00 -4.50
N ASP A 115 -2.10 -5.02 -3.84
CA ASP A 115 -3.26 -5.78 -4.31
C ASP A 115 -3.71 -5.34 -5.71
N PHE A 116 -3.55 -4.07 -6.07
CA PHE A 116 -4.00 -3.54 -7.36
C PHE A 116 -3.06 -3.81 -8.55
N ILE A 117 -1.80 -4.24 -8.33
CA ILE A 117 -0.97 -4.72 -9.45
C ILE A 117 -1.48 -6.08 -9.93
N ASN A 118 -1.92 -6.15 -11.19
CA ASN A 118 -2.56 -7.34 -11.78
C ASN A 118 -3.77 -7.83 -10.94
N TYR A 119 -4.57 -6.92 -10.43
CA TYR A 119 -5.66 -7.21 -9.49
C TYR A 119 -6.67 -8.22 -10.05
N GLU A 120 -7.04 -8.15 -11.33
CA GLU A 120 -7.95 -9.09 -11.97
C GLU A 120 -7.40 -10.52 -11.96
N GLN A 121 -6.10 -10.70 -12.28
CA GLN A 121 -5.42 -12.00 -12.27
C GLN A 121 -5.30 -12.58 -10.85
N LYS A 122 -5.28 -11.71 -9.84
CA LYS A 122 -5.33 -12.10 -8.43
C LYS A 122 -6.76 -12.42 -7.95
N GLY A 123 -7.76 -12.25 -8.82
CA GLY A 123 -9.17 -12.52 -8.54
C GLY A 123 -9.89 -11.39 -7.81
N PHE A 124 -9.40 -10.15 -7.93
CA PHE A 124 -10.11 -8.98 -7.44
C PHE A 124 -10.99 -8.37 -8.55
N THR A 125 -12.08 -7.75 -8.13
CA THR A 125 -12.87 -6.80 -8.92
C THR A 125 -12.63 -5.40 -8.39
N ALA A 126 -12.69 -4.39 -9.26
CA ALA A 126 -12.48 -2.99 -8.91
C ALA A 126 -13.73 -2.16 -9.23
N GLU A 127 -14.15 -1.32 -8.31
CA GLU A 127 -15.28 -0.41 -8.44
C GLU A 127 -14.89 1.01 -8.03
N LEU A 128 -15.25 2.01 -8.84
CA LEU A 128 -15.14 3.43 -8.46
C LEU A 128 -16.37 3.82 -7.67
N LEU A 129 -16.19 4.07 -6.38
CA LEU A 129 -17.27 4.50 -5.50
C LEU A 129 -17.59 6.01 -5.59
N GLY A 130 -16.69 6.80 -6.20
CA GLY A 130 -16.87 8.24 -6.39
C GLY A 130 -15.62 9.05 -6.08
N VAL A 131 -15.86 10.33 -5.81
CA VAL A 131 -14.82 11.31 -5.42
C VAL A 131 -15.15 11.84 -4.05
N GLU A 132 -14.16 11.88 -3.17
CA GLU A 132 -14.26 12.44 -1.82
C GLU A 132 -13.17 13.50 -1.57
N LYS A 133 -13.18 14.12 -0.40
CA LYS A 133 -12.10 15.01 0.07
C LYS A 133 -11.38 14.41 1.26
N ILE A 134 -10.04 14.47 1.24
CA ILE A 134 -9.17 14.20 2.38
C ILE A 134 -8.36 15.47 2.62
N GLY A 135 -8.72 16.23 3.67
CA GLY A 135 -8.21 17.59 3.84
C GLY A 135 -8.56 18.46 2.63
N ASP A 136 -7.58 19.11 2.03
CA ASP A 136 -7.76 19.97 0.85
C ASP A 136 -7.70 19.22 -0.49
N LYS A 137 -7.45 17.90 -0.48
CA LYS A 137 -7.27 17.10 -1.70
C LYS A 137 -8.56 16.39 -2.09
N GLU A 138 -8.92 16.46 -3.37
CA GLU A 138 -9.91 15.56 -3.95
C GLU A 138 -9.25 14.21 -4.25
N VAL A 139 -9.95 13.12 -3.93
CA VAL A 139 -9.47 11.75 -4.10
C VAL A 139 -10.52 10.89 -4.78
N PHE A 140 -10.06 9.99 -5.65
CA PHE A 140 -10.88 8.90 -6.15
C PHE A 140 -10.96 7.81 -5.10
N LYS A 141 -12.15 7.36 -4.78
CA LYS A 141 -12.43 6.26 -3.86
C LYS A 141 -12.68 5.00 -4.68
N VAL A 142 -11.75 4.04 -4.62
CA VAL A 142 -11.81 2.79 -5.36
C VAL A 142 -11.89 1.63 -4.40
N GLU A 143 -12.88 0.75 -4.57
CA GLU A 143 -13.00 -0.49 -3.82
C GLU A 143 -12.41 -1.65 -4.63
N LEU A 144 -11.51 -2.43 -4.02
CA LEU A 144 -11.13 -3.75 -4.49
C LEU A 144 -11.82 -4.82 -3.64
N THR A 145 -12.51 -5.74 -4.31
CA THR A 145 -13.20 -6.85 -3.65
C THR A 145 -12.64 -8.18 -4.12
N LYS A 146 -12.32 -9.07 -3.17
CA LYS A 146 -11.99 -10.47 -3.43
C LYS A 146 -12.76 -11.35 -2.46
N ASN A 147 -13.68 -12.17 -2.99
CA ASN A 147 -14.67 -12.90 -2.20
C ASN A 147 -15.48 -11.92 -1.34
N VAL A 148 -15.41 -12.08 0.00
CA VAL A 148 -16.09 -11.19 0.97
C VAL A 148 -15.19 -10.07 1.51
N ASN A 149 -13.91 -10.06 1.13
CA ASN A 149 -12.96 -9.07 1.64
C ASN A 149 -12.95 -7.85 0.72
N LYS A 150 -13.12 -6.70 1.33
CA LYS A 150 -13.11 -5.39 0.69
C LYS A 150 -11.94 -4.57 1.22
N THR A 151 -11.26 -3.87 0.32
CA THR A 151 -10.27 -2.85 0.65
C THR A 151 -10.61 -1.60 -0.14
N ILE A 152 -10.66 -0.45 0.52
CA ILE A 152 -10.94 0.82 -0.11
C ILE A 152 -9.64 1.60 -0.24
N TYR A 153 -9.34 2.05 -1.45
CA TYR A 153 -8.15 2.83 -1.78
C TYR A 153 -8.56 4.25 -2.19
N TYR A 154 -7.80 5.23 -1.71
CA TYR A 154 -8.03 6.64 -1.99
C TYR A 154 -6.83 7.20 -2.77
N PHE A 155 -7.05 7.48 -4.04
CA PHE A 155 -6.03 8.00 -4.94
C PHE A 155 -6.21 9.51 -5.12
N ASP A 156 -5.14 10.28 -4.95
CA ASP A 156 -5.13 11.72 -5.24
C ASP A 156 -5.57 11.98 -6.68
N LYS A 157 -6.52 12.87 -6.87
CA LYS A 157 -7.15 13.10 -8.18
C LYS A 157 -6.20 13.75 -9.21
N LEU A 158 -5.17 14.44 -8.75
CA LEU A 158 -4.20 15.12 -9.62
C LEU A 158 -3.01 14.22 -9.93
N SER A 159 -2.40 13.62 -8.89
CA SER A 159 -1.20 12.82 -9.04
C SER A 159 -1.46 11.33 -9.21
N TYR A 160 -2.67 10.86 -8.91
CA TYR A 160 -3.04 9.45 -8.82
C TYR A 160 -2.23 8.64 -7.80
N LEU A 161 -1.50 9.30 -6.90
CA LEU A 161 -0.80 8.60 -5.83
C LEU A 161 -1.80 8.07 -4.78
N LEU A 162 -1.51 6.90 -4.24
CA LEU A 162 -2.27 6.35 -3.13
C LEU A 162 -2.02 7.21 -1.88
N LEU A 163 -3.07 7.75 -1.28
CA LEU A 163 -2.98 8.54 -0.05
C LEU A 163 -3.45 7.76 1.17
N LYS A 164 -4.44 6.88 0.99
CA LYS A 164 -5.05 6.14 2.09
C LYS A 164 -5.62 4.82 1.61
N GLU A 165 -5.57 3.81 2.47
CA GLU A 165 -6.37 2.61 2.33
C GLU A 165 -7.11 2.28 3.62
N GLU A 166 -8.26 1.61 3.49
CA GLU A 166 -9.07 1.12 4.60
C GLU A 166 -9.35 -0.36 4.39
N LYS A 167 -8.94 -1.19 5.35
CA LYS A 167 -9.04 -2.64 5.29
C LYS A 167 -9.34 -3.21 6.67
N ARG A 168 -10.45 -3.92 6.81
CA ARG A 168 -10.82 -4.61 8.06
C ARG A 168 -10.85 -3.72 9.30
N GLY A 169 -11.21 -2.44 9.13
CA GLY A 169 -11.24 -1.46 10.21
C GLY A 169 -9.91 -0.77 10.50
N GLU A 170 -8.84 -1.18 9.84
CA GLU A 170 -7.56 -0.46 9.84
C GLU A 170 -7.54 0.60 8.75
N THR A 171 -6.95 1.73 9.06
CA THR A 171 -6.68 2.81 8.11
C THR A 171 -5.17 2.99 7.99
N ILE A 172 -4.65 2.95 6.76
CA ILE A 172 -3.25 3.21 6.48
C ILE A 172 -3.15 4.43 5.57
N THR A 173 -2.31 5.39 5.92
CA THR A 173 -2.04 6.58 5.11
C THR A 173 -0.61 6.58 4.59
N TYR A 174 -0.42 7.11 3.39
CA TYR A 174 0.83 7.14 2.66
C TYR A 174 1.20 8.57 2.30
N SER A 175 2.40 8.99 2.61
CA SER A 175 2.89 10.34 2.30
C SER A 175 4.39 10.37 2.09
N ASP A 176 4.94 11.56 1.85
CA ASP A 176 6.38 11.79 1.61
C ASP A 176 6.93 10.90 0.48
N TYR A 177 6.25 10.91 -0.66
CA TYR A 177 6.65 10.13 -1.83
C TYR A 177 7.96 10.64 -2.42
N LYS A 178 8.94 9.72 -2.57
CA LYS A 178 10.25 10.01 -3.15
C LYS A 178 10.63 9.00 -4.21
N LYS A 179 11.42 9.44 -5.17
CA LYS A 179 11.94 8.57 -6.21
C LYS A 179 13.06 7.68 -5.66
N VAL A 180 12.93 6.37 -5.84
CA VAL A 180 13.92 5.36 -5.51
C VAL A 180 14.19 4.53 -6.77
N GLY A 181 15.33 4.74 -7.40
CA GLY A 181 15.57 4.20 -8.73
C GLY A 181 14.51 4.67 -9.72
N ASN A 182 13.80 3.75 -10.33
CA ASN A 182 12.72 4.04 -11.27
C ASN A 182 11.32 4.02 -10.64
N LEU A 183 11.20 3.78 -9.33
CA LEU A 183 9.94 3.74 -8.62
C LEU A 183 9.74 4.98 -7.77
N LEU A 184 8.48 5.38 -7.57
CA LEU A 184 8.06 6.42 -6.63
C LEU A 184 7.42 5.73 -5.42
N MET A 185 8.02 5.88 -4.25
CA MET A 185 7.65 5.14 -3.03
C MET A 185 7.34 6.08 -1.87
N PRO A 186 6.38 5.75 -0.99
CA PRO A 186 6.11 6.53 0.21
C PRO A 186 7.24 6.33 1.24
N PHE A 187 7.68 7.42 1.86
CA PHE A 187 8.66 7.40 2.94
C PHE A 187 8.02 7.56 4.31
N ARG A 188 6.72 7.84 4.36
CA ARG A 188 5.95 7.91 5.59
C ARG A 188 4.67 7.09 5.44
N ILE A 189 4.47 6.14 6.36
CA ILE A 189 3.28 5.30 6.47
C ILE A 189 2.75 5.43 7.89
N GLU A 190 1.46 5.72 8.02
CA GLU A 190 0.78 5.81 9.30
C GLU A 190 -0.36 4.80 9.31
N ALA A 191 -0.38 3.94 10.29
CA ALA A 191 -1.46 2.99 10.50
C ALA A 191 -2.23 3.32 11.76
N SER A 192 -3.55 3.27 11.67
CA SER A 192 -4.45 3.41 12.81
C SER A 192 -5.54 2.35 12.78
N SER A 193 -5.92 1.87 13.94
CA SER A 193 -6.99 0.90 14.11
C SER A 193 -7.95 1.32 15.20
N PRO A 194 -9.17 0.73 15.25
CA PRO A 194 -10.11 0.98 16.35
C PRO A 194 -9.52 0.61 17.73
N LYS A 195 -8.55 -0.28 17.76
CA LYS A 195 -7.74 -0.60 18.94
C LYS A 195 -6.51 0.30 18.93
N LYS A 196 -6.57 1.44 19.59
CA LYS A 196 -5.51 2.46 19.63
C LYS A 196 -4.12 1.96 20.00
N ASP A 197 -4.01 0.79 20.64
CA ASP A 197 -2.75 0.18 21.06
C ASP A 197 -1.91 -0.37 19.88
N SER A 198 -2.46 -0.39 18.66
CA SER A 198 -1.77 -0.83 17.44
C SER A 198 -1.47 0.29 16.46
N ASP A 199 -1.68 1.55 16.84
CA ASP A 199 -1.35 2.69 15.99
C ASP A 199 0.16 2.86 15.91
N TYR A 200 0.67 3.07 14.69
CA TYR A 200 2.09 3.34 14.48
C TYR A 200 2.34 4.30 13.32
N VAL A 201 3.52 4.92 13.35
CA VAL A 201 4.04 5.71 12.24
C VAL A 201 5.41 5.17 11.84
N MET A 202 5.57 4.78 10.59
CA MET A 202 6.87 4.43 10.00
C MET A 202 7.39 5.60 9.18
N ILE A 203 8.63 5.99 9.44
CA ILE A 203 9.34 7.02 8.68
C ILE A 203 10.63 6.41 8.17
N PHE A 204 10.73 6.25 6.85
CA PHE A 204 11.90 5.68 6.21
C PHE A 204 12.93 6.76 5.91
N SER A 205 14.18 6.46 6.23
CA SER A 205 15.34 7.29 5.86
C SER A 205 16.02 6.77 4.59
N LYS A 206 15.87 5.46 4.31
CA LYS A 206 16.48 4.80 3.16
C LYS A 206 15.62 3.64 2.68
N ILE A 207 15.44 3.54 1.36
CA ILE A 207 14.84 2.40 0.67
C ILE A 207 15.82 1.91 -0.39
N GLU A 208 16.15 0.63 -0.38
CA GLU A 208 17.03 -0.01 -1.37
C GLU A 208 16.23 -1.08 -2.13
N LEU A 209 16.25 -0.98 -3.46
CA LEU A 209 15.55 -1.89 -4.37
C LEU A 209 16.53 -2.90 -4.98
N ASN A 210 16.06 -4.13 -5.17
CA ASN A 210 16.81 -5.21 -5.80
C ASN A 210 18.18 -5.48 -5.15
N LYS A 211 18.31 -5.22 -3.86
CA LYS A 211 19.50 -5.53 -3.09
C LYS A 211 19.57 -7.04 -2.86
N ALA A 212 20.71 -7.63 -3.12
CA ALA A 212 20.96 -9.03 -2.77
C ALA A 212 20.94 -9.20 -1.24
N PHE A 213 20.17 -10.18 -0.78
CA PHE A 213 20.16 -10.60 0.62
C PHE A 213 20.98 -11.87 0.80
N LYS A 214 21.40 -12.13 2.04
CA LYS A 214 22.05 -13.38 2.41
C LYS A 214 21.03 -14.51 2.42
N ASP A 215 21.46 -15.74 2.19
CA ASP A 215 20.58 -16.93 2.14
C ASP A 215 19.87 -17.24 3.47
N ASP A 216 20.38 -16.69 4.57
CA ASP A 216 19.81 -16.84 5.91
C ASP A 216 18.94 -15.64 6.35
N THR A 217 18.77 -14.64 5.49
CA THR A 217 18.01 -13.41 5.84
C THR A 217 16.60 -13.72 6.36
N PHE A 218 15.93 -14.67 5.75
CA PHE A 218 14.55 -15.07 6.12
C PHE A 218 14.48 -16.35 6.94
N LYS A 219 15.57 -16.76 7.61
CA LYS A 219 15.58 -17.82 8.61
C LYS A 219 15.27 -17.24 10.00
N PHE A 220 14.47 -17.97 10.80
CA PHE A 220 13.97 -17.54 12.11
C PHE A 220 14.31 -18.55 13.20
#